data_9341190d03f549b56a400d43530fe7cf
#
_entry.id   9341190d03f549b56a400d43530fe7cf
#
_cell.length_a   1.000
_cell.length_b   1.000
_cell.length_c   1.000
_cell.angle_alpha   90.00
_cell.angle_beta   90.00
_cell.angle_gamma   90.00
#
_symmetry.space_group_name_H-M   'P 1'
#
loop_
_entity.id
_entity.type
_entity.pdbx_description
1 polymer ?
#
loop_
_entity_poly.entity_id
_entity_poly.type
_entity_poly.pdbx_seq_one_letter_code
_entity_poly.pdbx_strand_id
1 'polypeptide(L)' 'MTEHNMPDSGANEFPVWRTPEGEPVSCVEKIKVLNENLAELRELAQEALEDAVLMGCDERQVREVLAGIVAGIVNPYRK' A
#
# COMPACT_ATOMS: atom_id res chain seq x y z
N MET A 1 7.85 8.02 -22.55
CA MET A 1 7.70 7.59 -22.28
C MET A 1 7.45 7.26 -21.72
N THR A 2 7.53 7.09 -21.71
CA THR A 2 7.37 6.60 -21.17
C THR A 2 7.05 6.11 -20.48
N GLU A 3 7.18 5.94 -20.38
CA GLU A 3 6.96 5.32 -19.78
C GLU A 3 6.76 4.86 -19.08
N HIS A 4 6.74 4.99 -19.12
CA HIS A 4 6.59 4.40 -18.40
C HIS A 4 6.09 4.04 -17.80
N ASN A 5 5.98 4.11 -17.93
CA ASN A 5 5.53 3.59 -17.41
C ASN A 5 4.92 3.04 -16.89
N MET A 6 4.78 2.82 -16.81
CA MET A 6 4.19 2.04 -16.58
C MET A 6 3.87 1.33 -16.17
N PRO A 7 3.85 1.03 -15.79
CA PRO A 7 3.53 0.22 -15.39
C PRO A 7 3.02 -0.41 -15.17
N ASP A 8 3.08 -0.48 -14.98
CA ASP A 8 2.32 -1.29 -14.82
C ASP A 8 2.18 -2.29 -14.04
N SER A 9 2.56 -2.84 -13.90
CA SER A 9 2.25 -4.05 -13.17
C SER A 9 2.42 -3.87 -11.67
N GLY A 10 1.50 -4.47 -10.90
CA GLY A 10 1.55 -4.35 -9.46
C GLY A 10 2.82 -4.92 -8.87
N ALA A 11 3.40 -5.91 -9.53
CA ALA A 11 4.60 -6.56 -9.00
C ALA A 11 5.75 -5.58 -8.88
N ASN A 12 5.77 -4.55 -9.75
CA ASN A 12 6.86 -3.59 -9.74
C ASN A 12 6.68 -2.49 -8.71
N GLU A 13 5.53 -2.47 -8.04
CA GLU A 13 5.24 -1.43 -7.06
C GLU A 13 5.80 -1.72 -5.68
N PHE A 14 6.18 -2.95 -5.43
CA PHE A 14 6.57 -3.36 -4.10
C PHE A 14 8.05 -3.65 -4.04
N PRO A 15 8.66 -3.35 -2.90
CA PRO A 15 10.09 -3.57 -2.75
C PRO A 15 10.40 -5.04 -2.50
N VAL A 16 11.67 -5.34 -2.41
CA VAL A 16 12.10 -6.62 -1.86
C VAL A 16 11.77 -6.57 -0.37
N TRP A 17 10.91 -7.47 0.08
CA TRP A 17 10.54 -7.51 1.49
C TRP A 17 11.69 -8.10 2.30
N ARG A 18 11.90 -7.55 3.48
CA ARG A 18 13.02 -7.96 4.31
C ARG A 18 12.57 -8.30 5.71
N THR A 19 13.31 -9.21 6.34
CA THR A 19 13.11 -9.53 7.74
C THR A 19 13.66 -8.40 8.61
N PRO A 20 13.36 -8.41 9.92
CA PRO A 20 13.96 -7.40 10.81
C PRO A 20 15.48 -7.37 10.78
N GLU A 21 16.11 -8.51 10.45
CA GLU A 21 17.57 -8.59 10.36
C GLU A 21 18.12 -8.11 9.02
N GLY A 22 17.23 -7.74 8.10
CA GLY A 22 17.64 -7.20 6.82
C GLY A 22 17.74 -8.22 5.70
N GLU A 23 17.47 -9.49 5.98
CA GLU A 23 17.53 -10.52 4.97
C GLU A 23 16.30 -10.49 4.08
N PRO A 24 16.45 -10.77 2.78
CA PRO A 24 15.26 -10.82 1.92
C PRO A 24 14.34 -11.95 2.35
N VAL A 25 13.05 -11.66 2.36
CA VAL A 25 12.04 -12.70 2.53
C VAL A 25 12.06 -13.53 1.24
N SER A 26 12.26 -14.84 1.37
CA SER A 26 12.46 -15.69 0.21
C SER A 26 11.29 -16.61 -0.11
N CYS A 27 10.30 -16.68 0.77
CA CYS A 27 9.16 -17.56 0.54
C CYS A 27 8.23 -16.95 -0.50
N VAL A 28 8.17 -17.58 -1.68
CA VAL A 28 7.39 -17.04 -2.79
C VAL A 28 5.91 -16.91 -2.43
N GLU A 29 5.36 -17.90 -1.71
CA GLU A 29 3.96 -17.84 -1.34
C GLU A 29 3.66 -16.68 -0.41
N LYS A 30 4.54 -16.42 0.55
CA LYS A 30 4.34 -15.32 1.48
C LYS A 30 4.41 -13.98 0.74
N ILE A 31 5.36 -13.85 -0.17
CA ILE A 31 5.51 -12.63 -0.95
C ILE A 31 4.25 -12.38 -1.77
N LYS A 32 3.72 -13.43 -2.39
CA LYS A 32 2.51 -13.31 -3.20
C LYS A 32 1.34 -12.81 -2.37
N VAL A 33 1.12 -13.43 -1.21
CA VAL A 33 0.01 -13.04 -0.35
C VAL A 33 0.17 -11.59 0.12
N LEU A 34 1.38 -11.24 0.53
CA LEU A 34 1.66 -9.88 1.01
C LEU A 34 1.39 -8.85 -0.08
N ASN A 35 1.89 -9.10 -1.28
CA ASN A 35 1.71 -8.15 -2.37
C ASN A 35 0.25 -8.04 -2.78
N GLU A 36 -0.49 -9.14 -2.79
CA GLU A 36 -1.90 -9.10 -3.13
C GLU A 36 -2.69 -8.30 -2.11
N ASN A 37 -2.39 -8.50 -0.83
CA ASN A 37 -3.10 -7.76 0.22
C ASN A 37 -2.84 -6.26 0.11
N LEU A 38 -1.59 -5.89 -0.16
CA LEU A 38 -1.26 -4.47 -0.24
C LEU A 38 -1.80 -3.83 -1.50
N ALA A 39 -1.89 -4.60 -2.58
CA ALA A 39 -2.51 -4.08 -3.80
C ALA A 39 -4.00 -3.80 -3.57
N GLU A 40 -4.69 -4.69 -2.83
CA GLU A 40 -6.09 -4.47 -2.51
C GLU A 40 -6.26 -3.23 -1.63
N LEU A 41 -5.37 -3.07 -0.66
CA LEU A 41 -5.42 -1.89 0.20
C LEU A 41 -5.24 -0.62 -0.62
N ARG A 42 -4.31 -0.64 -1.56
CA ARG A 42 -4.09 0.53 -2.41
C ARG A 42 -5.34 0.88 -3.19
N GLU A 43 -6.01 -0.13 -3.75
CA GLU A 43 -7.22 0.14 -4.52
C GLU A 43 -8.32 0.73 -3.66
N LEU A 44 -8.49 0.20 -2.45
CA LEU A 44 -9.48 0.74 -1.55
C LEU A 44 -9.17 2.18 -1.17
N ALA A 45 -7.91 2.46 -0.89
CA ALA A 45 -7.52 3.82 -0.53
C ALA A 45 -7.71 4.78 -1.69
N GLN A 46 -7.38 4.31 -2.91
CA GLN A 46 -7.56 5.13 -4.10
C GLN A 46 -9.04 5.48 -4.30
N GLU A 47 -9.91 4.48 -4.17
CA GLU A 47 -11.33 4.72 -4.33
C GLU A 47 -11.86 5.65 -3.25
N ALA A 48 -11.39 5.49 -2.02
CA ALA A 48 -11.82 6.35 -0.93
C ALA A 48 -11.45 7.80 -1.20
N LEU A 49 -10.24 8.02 -1.71
CA LEU A 49 -9.82 9.38 -2.04
C LEU A 49 -10.65 9.96 -3.16
N GLU A 50 -10.86 9.19 -4.22
CA GLU A 50 -11.64 9.68 -5.35
C GLU A 50 -13.05 10.04 -4.95
N ASP A 51 -13.69 9.16 -4.18
CA ASP A 51 -15.05 9.40 -3.74
C ASP A 51 -15.15 10.64 -2.86
N ALA A 52 -14.19 10.80 -1.95
CA ALA A 52 -14.21 11.94 -1.05
C ALA A 52 -14.06 13.25 -1.82
N VAL A 53 -13.16 13.28 -2.80
CA VAL A 53 -12.98 14.48 -3.61
C VAL A 53 -14.24 14.79 -4.40
N LEU A 54 -14.87 13.77 -4.97
CA LEU A 54 -16.12 13.97 -5.71
C LEU A 54 -17.23 14.48 -4.81
N MET A 55 -17.20 14.12 -3.52
CA MET A 55 -18.18 14.61 -2.57
C MET A 55 -17.86 15.99 -2.01
N GLY A 56 -16.76 16.57 -2.43
CA GLY A 56 -16.41 17.93 -2.04
C GLY A 56 -15.44 18.04 -0.89
N CYS A 57 -14.82 16.92 -0.48
CA CYS A 57 -13.85 16.96 0.60
C CYS A 57 -12.50 17.50 0.11
N ASP A 58 -11.75 18.08 1.03
CA ASP A 58 -10.42 18.57 0.74
C ASP A 58 -9.46 17.38 0.60
N GLU A 59 -8.77 17.34 -0.53
CA GLU A 59 -7.88 16.21 -0.82
C GLU A 59 -6.79 16.04 0.24
N ARG A 60 -6.18 17.15 0.67
CA ARG A 60 -5.10 17.08 1.65
C ARG A 60 -5.60 16.47 2.96
N GLN A 61 -6.78 16.91 3.39
CA GLN A 61 -7.33 16.37 4.64
C GLN A 61 -7.58 14.86 4.51
N VAL A 62 -8.13 14.43 3.39
CA VAL A 62 -8.41 13.00 3.19
C VAL A 62 -7.11 12.21 3.21
N ARG A 63 -6.06 12.72 2.56
CA ARG A 63 -4.78 12.05 2.59
C ARG A 63 -4.21 11.96 4.00
N GLU A 64 -4.38 13.01 4.79
CA GLU A 64 -3.92 12.99 6.18
C GLU A 64 -4.68 11.95 7.00
N VAL A 65 -5.98 11.83 6.77
CA VAL A 65 -6.77 10.83 7.48
C VAL A 65 -6.34 9.42 7.09
N LEU A 66 -6.13 9.19 5.79
CA LEU A 66 -5.66 7.89 5.34
C LEU A 66 -4.31 7.53 5.94
N ALA A 67 -3.40 8.50 5.97
CA ALA A 67 -2.09 8.27 6.57
C ALA A 67 -2.22 7.96 8.06
N GLY A 68 -3.14 8.65 8.73
CA GLY A 68 -3.38 8.41 10.15
C GLY A 68 -3.94 7.02 10.42
N ILE A 69 -4.82 6.56 9.53
CA ILE A 69 -5.36 5.21 9.67
C ILE A 69 -4.24 4.19 9.60
N VAL A 70 -3.36 4.33 8.62
CA VAL A 70 -2.25 3.39 8.46
C VAL A 70 -1.31 3.47 9.66
N ALA A 71 -1.01 4.69 10.09
CA ALA A 71 -0.10 4.88 11.23
C ALA A 71 -0.67 4.31 12.52
N GLY A 72 -2.00 4.25 12.63
CA GLY A 72 -2.64 3.76 13.84
C GLY A 72 -2.81 2.26 13.92
N ILE A 73 -2.43 1.54 12.87
CA ILE A 73 -2.52 0.09 12.88
C ILE A 73 -1.52 -0.46 13.89
N VAL A 74 -1.95 -1.46 14.66
CA VAL A 74 -1.16 -1.99 15.75
C VAL A 74 -0.72 -3.42 15.43
N ASN A 75 0.53 -3.72 15.74
CA ASN A 75 1.06 -5.07 15.62
C ASN A 75 0.80 -5.82 16.93
N PRO A 76 -0.20 -6.74 16.96
CA PRO A 76 -0.52 -7.44 18.20
C PRO A 76 0.53 -8.49 18.58
N TYR A 77 1.47 -8.77 17.66
CA TYR A 77 2.49 -9.79 17.90
C TYR A 77 3.79 -9.19 18.43
N ARG A 78 3.82 -7.87 18.57
CA ARG A 78 5.02 -7.22 19.10
C ARG A 78 5.06 -7.33 20.60
N LYS A 79 6.22 -7.61 21.12
CA LYS A 79 6.44 -7.69 22.57
C LYS A 79 6.76 -6.36 23.19
#